data_80aa800a4e757ee32934ad38e8e5c669
#
_entry.id   80aa800a4e757ee32934ad38e8e5c669
#
_cell.length_a   1.000
_cell.length_b   1.000
_cell.length_c   1.000
_cell.angle_alpha   90.00
_cell.angle_beta   90.00
_cell.angle_gamma   90.00
#
_symmetry.space_group_name_H-M   'P 1'
#
loop_
_entity.id
_entity.type
_entity.pdbx_description
1 polymer ?
#
loop_
_entity_poly.entity_id
_entity_poly.type
_entity_poly.pdbx_seq_one_letter_code
_entity_poly.pdbx_strand_id
1 'polypeptide(L)'
;EKFEALRQTDGISGFCNRFESEHDAFGAGHAGTAASAALGFAAARDRNGTDENIVAVLGDAALTNGVTFEAFNNIATTTKRMIVVLNDNEMSIAKNVGAIAKYLNEVITNPRNNRLYSDMNAFVKNLFGEPAAKFTEKVARDAKGFILPSSFFEYFGFMYLGPIDGHDIPLLEKYLNYCKRSTKPILLHVLTKKGKGLEAAVRNPEKFHGATPYDIVTGESTSN
;
A
#
# COMPACT_ATOMS: atom_id res chain seq x y z
N GLU A 1 13.02 -21.22 -14.50
CA GLU A 1 12.90 -22.66 -14.14
C GLU A 1 11.89 -22.86 -13.00
N LYS A 2 12.03 -22.22 -11.83
CA LYS A 2 11.09 -22.42 -10.71
C LYS A 2 9.68 -21.88 -11.02
N PHE A 3 9.55 -20.81 -11.78
CA PHE A 3 8.26 -20.24 -12.15
C PHE A 3 7.41 -21.14 -13.06
N GLU A 4 8.03 -22.03 -13.83
CA GLU A 4 7.33 -22.99 -14.70
C GLU A 4 6.54 -24.01 -13.89
N ALA A 5 6.98 -24.28 -12.65
CA ALA A 5 6.32 -25.21 -11.71
C ALA A 5 5.43 -24.48 -10.68
N LEU A 6 5.10 -23.19 -10.88
CA LEU A 6 4.25 -22.43 -9.96
C LEU A 6 2.88 -23.13 -9.80
N ARG A 7 2.49 -23.39 -8.55
CA ARG A 7 1.23 -24.06 -8.17
C ARG A 7 1.07 -25.49 -8.69
N GLN A 8 2.16 -26.14 -9.11
CA GLN A 8 2.15 -27.54 -9.47
C GLN A 8 2.64 -28.41 -8.31
N THR A 9 2.39 -29.72 -8.37
CA THR A 9 2.94 -30.67 -7.41
C THR A 9 4.45 -30.59 -7.43
N ASP A 10 5.08 -30.54 -6.27
CA ASP A 10 6.52 -30.37 -6.08
C ASP A 10 7.10 -29.04 -6.64
N GLY A 11 6.24 -28.12 -7.06
CA GLY A 11 6.58 -26.78 -7.48
C GLY A 11 6.51 -25.76 -6.35
N ILE A 12 6.72 -24.47 -6.70
CA ILE A 12 6.60 -23.38 -5.73
C ILE A 12 5.13 -23.05 -5.43
N SER A 13 4.87 -22.65 -4.18
CA SER A 13 3.57 -22.18 -3.73
C SER A 13 3.09 -20.95 -4.52
N GLY A 14 1.78 -20.81 -4.65
CA GLY A 14 1.17 -19.60 -5.20
C GLY A 14 1.10 -18.43 -4.23
N PHE A 15 1.60 -18.59 -3.01
CA PHE A 15 1.62 -17.60 -1.93
C PHE A 15 3.00 -17.60 -1.27
N CYS A 16 3.33 -16.49 -0.59
CA CYS A 16 4.56 -16.41 0.19
C CYS A 16 4.66 -17.56 1.18
N ASN A 17 5.79 -18.24 1.18
CA ASN A 17 6.05 -19.39 2.02
C ASN A 17 7.50 -19.36 2.52
N ARG A 18 7.69 -19.07 3.80
CA ARG A 18 9.00 -18.94 4.43
C ARG A 18 9.86 -20.23 4.43
N PHE A 19 9.28 -21.36 4.07
CA PHE A 19 10.02 -22.61 3.89
C PHE A 19 10.56 -22.78 2.47
N GLU A 20 10.13 -21.94 1.53
CA GLU A 20 10.58 -21.95 0.14
C GLU A 20 11.63 -20.88 -0.16
N SER A 21 11.60 -19.76 0.59
CA SER A 21 12.53 -18.65 0.38
C SER A 21 12.84 -17.90 1.68
N GLU A 22 14.09 -17.53 1.87
CA GLU A 22 14.53 -16.63 2.95
C GLU A 22 13.97 -15.20 2.81
N HIS A 23 13.52 -14.83 1.60
CA HIS A 23 12.90 -13.53 1.32
C HIS A 23 11.42 -13.49 1.71
N ASP A 24 10.80 -14.63 1.99
CA ASP A 24 9.42 -14.73 2.43
C ASP A 24 9.36 -14.62 3.98
N ALA A 25 9.29 -13.40 4.47
CA ALA A 25 9.31 -13.13 5.90
C ALA A 25 8.10 -13.73 6.66
N PHE A 26 6.97 -13.92 5.97
CA PHE A 26 5.72 -14.44 6.57
C PHE A 26 4.96 -15.30 5.57
N GLY A 27 4.44 -16.44 6.03
CA GLY A 27 3.57 -17.31 5.23
C GLY A 27 2.18 -16.66 5.05
N ALA A 28 1.72 -16.58 3.81
CA ALA A 28 0.43 -15.98 3.48
C ALA A 28 -0.44 -16.96 2.68
N GLY A 29 -1.74 -16.85 2.83
CA GLY A 29 -2.76 -17.63 2.10
C GLY A 29 -4.15 -17.02 2.31
N HIS A 30 -4.29 -16.17 3.32
CA HIS A 30 -5.49 -15.41 3.61
C HIS A 30 -5.26 -13.93 3.39
N ALA A 31 -6.23 -13.24 2.77
CA ALA A 31 -6.17 -11.80 2.57
C ALA A 31 -6.26 -11.04 3.90
N GLY A 32 -5.67 -9.84 3.94
CA GLY A 32 -5.78 -8.89 5.06
C GLY A 32 -4.88 -9.18 6.26
N THR A 33 -4.05 -10.22 6.25
CA THR A 33 -3.19 -10.59 7.39
C THR A 33 -1.88 -9.80 7.47
N ALA A 34 -1.46 -9.15 6.40
CA ALA A 34 -0.16 -8.50 6.29
C ALA A 34 0.06 -7.39 7.33
N ALA A 35 -0.97 -6.58 7.64
CA ALA A 35 -0.85 -5.52 8.65
C ALA A 35 -0.59 -6.08 10.04
N SER A 36 -1.30 -7.15 10.44
CA SER A 36 -1.12 -7.80 11.74
C SER A 36 0.23 -8.48 11.86
N ALA A 37 0.67 -9.18 10.81
CA ALA A 37 1.99 -9.79 10.77
C ALA A 37 3.11 -8.74 10.91
N ALA A 38 3.04 -7.68 10.09
CA ALA A 38 4.02 -6.60 10.14
C ALA A 38 4.02 -5.85 11.49
N LEU A 39 2.86 -5.69 12.13
CA LEU A 39 2.78 -5.14 13.49
C LEU A 39 3.54 -6.00 14.50
N GLY A 40 3.42 -7.33 14.40
CA GLY A 40 4.18 -8.26 15.22
C GLY A 40 5.69 -8.11 15.03
N PHE A 41 6.16 -8.02 13.78
CA PHE A 41 7.57 -7.75 13.47
C PHE A 41 8.03 -6.39 13.99
N ALA A 42 7.21 -5.34 13.85
CA ALA A 42 7.54 -4.00 14.34
C ALA A 42 7.64 -3.97 15.88
N ALA A 43 6.73 -4.63 16.56
CA ALA A 43 6.75 -4.76 18.02
C ALA A 43 8.01 -5.53 18.51
N ALA A 44 8.36 -6.62 17.82
CA ALA A 44 9.55 -7.40 18.13
C ALA A 44 10.84 -6.59 17.90
N ARG A 45 10.94 -5.85 16.78
CA ARG A 45 12.03 -4.93 16.50
C ARG A 45 12.18 -3.88 17.61
N ASP A 46 11.08 -3.21 18.00
CA ASP A 46 11.10 -2.17 19.02
C ASP A 46 11.53 -2.73 20.38
N ARG A 47 11.08 -3.93 20.72
CA ARG A 47 11.45 -4.63 21.97
C ARG A 47 12.91 -5.06 21.99
N ASN A 48 13.44 -5.49 20.86
CA ASN A 48 14.82 -5.94 20.72
C ASN A 48 15.80 -4.76 20.53
N GLY A 49 15.30 -3.54 20.30
CA GLY A 49 16.13 -2.36 20.06
C GLY A 49 16.87 -2.41 18.70
N THR A 50 16.37 -3.19 17.75
CA THR A 50 16.93 -3.26 16.41
C THR A 50 16.32 -2.21 15.47
N ASP A 51 16.79 -2.08 14.21
CA ASP A 51 16.46 -0.92 13.35
C ASP A 51 15.92 -1.29 11.96
N GLU A 52 15.39 -2.50 11.79
CA GLU A 52 14.83 -2.93 10.52
C GLU A 52 13.63 -2.08 10.11
N ASN A 53 13.51 -1.81 8.81
CA ASN A 53 12.31 -1.19 8.27
C ASN A 53 11.24 -2.26 8.04
N ILE A 54 10.12 -2.14 8.73
CA ILE A 54 8.97 -3.03 8.58
C ILE A 54 7.97 -2.38 7.63
N VAL A 55 7.70 -3.07 6.52
CA VAL A 55 6.81 -2.58 5.46
C VAL A 55 5.73 -3.63 5.21
N ALA A 56 4.46 -3.23 5.34
CA ALA A 56 3.31 -4.03 4.92
C ALA A 56 2.74 -3.46 3.62
N VAL A 57 2.58 -4.28 2.59
CA VAL A 57 1.89 -3.89 1.36
C VAL A 57 0.49 -4.50 1.39
N LEU A 58 -0.52 -3.64 1.31
CA LEU A 58 -1.94 -4.01 1.36
C LEU A 58 -2.62 -3.58 0.06
N GLY A 59 -3.44 -4.45 -0.53
CA GLY A 59 -4.40 -4.02 -1.54
C GLY A 59 -5.56 -3.24 -0.91
N ASP A 60 -6.20 -2.38 -1.68
CA ASP A 60 -7.37 -1.59 -1.27
C ASP A 60 -8.54 -2.47 -0.80
N ALA A 61 -8.78 -3.61 -1.43
CA ALA A 61 -9.76 -4.59 -0.97
C ALA A 61 -9.42 -5.19 0.41
N ALA A 62 -8.13 -5.28 0.76
CA ALA A 62 -7.71 -5.78 2.07
C ALA A 62 -8.12 -4.85 3.23
N LEU A 63 -8.38 -3.56 2.96
CA LEU A 63 -8.94 -2.65 3.95
C LEU A 63 -10.36 -3.01 4.38
N THR A 64 -11.08 -3.83 3.62
CA THR A 64 -12.42 -4.29 4.02
C THR A 64 -12.38 -5.40 5.05
N ASN A 65 -11.22 -5.99 5.32
CA ASN A 65 -11.06 -7.07 6.28
C ASN A 65 -10.99 -6.53 7.71
N GLY A 66 -11.79 -7.07 8.61
CA GLY A 66 -11.81 -6.69 10.03
C GLY A 66 -10.45 -6.81 10.70
N VAL A 67 -9.67 -7.85 10.36
CA VAL A 67 -8.31 -8.08 10.90
C VAL A 67 -7.32 -6.99 10.53
N THR A 68 -7.51 -6.31 9.40
CA THR A 68 -6.71 -5.13 9.01
C THR A 68 -7.01 -3.95 9.94
N PHE A 69 -8.28 -3.71 10.23
CA PHE A 69 -8.69 -2.65 11.17
C PHE A 69 -8.24 -2.94 12.60
N GLU A 70 -8.27 -4.19 13.02
CA GLU A 70 -7.75 -4.59 14.32
C GLU A 70 -6.26 -4.27 14.44
N ALA A 71 -5.47 -4.57 13.41
CA ALA A 71 -4.07 -4.18 13.35
C ALA A 71 -3.90 -2.66 13.41
N PHE A 72 -4.65 -1.91 12.59
CA PHE A 72 -4.59 -0.44 12.56
C PHE A 72 -4.90 0.18 13.93
N ASN A 73 -5.92 -0.33 14.62
CA ASN A 73 -6.28 0.12 15.95
C ASN A 73 -5.13 -0.03 16.98
N ASN A 74 -4.22 -0.96 16.75
CA ASN A 74 -3.13 -1.25 17.66
C ASN A 74 -1.78 -0.65 17.23
N ILE A 75 -1.60 -0.25 15.97
CA ILE A 75 -0.30 0.18 15.44
C ILE A 75 0.29 1.34 16.23
N ALA A 76 -0.48 2.42 16.43
CA ALA A 76 0.02 3.63 17.09
C ALA A 76 0.42 3.43 18.56
N THR A 77 -0.18 2.44 19.22
CA THR A 77 0.10 2.13 20.63
C THR A 77 1.19 1.08 20.81
N THR A 78 1.44 0.27 19.79
CA THR A 78 2.35 -0.88 19.86
C THR A 78 3.73 -0.57 19.30
N THR A 79 3.82 0.26 18.26
CA THR A 79 5.10 0.56 17.59
C THR A 79 5.26 2.04 17.29
N LYS A 80 6.51 2.49 17.32
CA LYS A 80 6.87 3.88 16.97
C LYS A 80 7.03 4.07 15.46
N ARG A 81 7.30 3.01 14.70
CA ARG A 81 7.68 3.09 13.30
C ARG A 81 7.25 1.86 12.51
N MET A 82 6.40 2.06 11.53
CA MET A 82 5.98 1.04 10.58
C MET A 82 5.49 1.74 9.30
N ILE A 83 5.71 1.12 8.15
CA ILE A 83 5.25 1.63 6.86
C ILE A 83 4.16 0.70 6.34
N VAL A 84 2.99 1.24 6.08
CA VAL A 84 1.91 0.56 5.36
C VAL A 84 1.81 1.19 3.98
N VAL A 85 2.02 0.40 2.94
CA VAL A 85 1.79 0.80 1.55
C VAL A 85 0.40 0.32 1.16
N LEU A 86 -0.53 1.25 0.96
CA LEU A 86 -1.85 0.97 0.43
C LEU A 86 -1.78 1.03 -1.10
N ASN A 87 -1.77 -0.13 -1.74
CA ASN A 87 -1.80 -0.26 -3.18
C ASN A 87 -3.26 -0.25 -3.67
N ASP A 88 -3.71 0.92 -4.11
CA ASP A 88 -5.08 1.15 -4.55
C ASP A 88 -5.17 1.07 -6.08
N ASN A 89 -5.95 0.12 -6.57
CA ASN A 89 -6.28 -0.03 -7.98
C ASN A 89 -7.80 -0.12 -8.22
N GLU A 90 -8.60 0.21 -7.19
CA GLU A 90 -10.07 0.18 -7.18
C GLU A 90 -10.68 -1.22 -7.41
N MET A 91 -9.86 -2.28 -7.32
CA MET A 91 -10.29 -3.63 -7.66
C MET A 91 -9.81 -4.68 -6.65
N SER A 92 -10.69 -5.65 -6.41
CA SER A 92 -10.32 -6.96 -5.90
C SER A 92 -10.28 -7.97 -7.06
N ILE A 93 -11.16 -8.95 -7.10
CA ILE A 93 -11.48 -9.73 -8.32
C ILE A 93 -12.25 -8.83 -9.28
N ALA A 94 -13.34 -8.23 -8.82
CA ALA A 94 -14.16 -7.21 -9.49
C ALA A 94 -13.91 -5.82 -8.87
N LYS A 95 -14.62 -4.78 -9.34
CA LYS A 95 -14.57 -3.44 -8.72
C LYS A 95 -14.97 -3.51 -7.25
N ASN A 96 -14.21 -2.82 -6.42
CA ASN A 96 -14.52 -2.71 -5.01
C ASN A 96 -15.84 -1.96 -4.77
N VAL A 97 -16.61 -2.43 -3.79
CA VAL A 97 -17.89 -1.84 -3.39
C VAL A 97 -17.90 -1.55 -1.88
N GLY A 98 -18.88 -0.78 -1.44
CA GLY A 98 -19.09 -0.46 -0.03
C GLY A 98 -18.49 0.86 0.41
N ALA A 99 -18.59 1.14 1.72
CA ALA A 99 -18.24 2.43 2.29
C ALA A 99 -16.74 2.75 2.17
N ILE A 100 -15.88 1.76 2.32
CA ILE A 100 -14.41 1.95 2.20
C ILE A 100 -14.02 2.30 0.77
N ALA A 101 -14.55 1.60 -0.23
CA ALA A 101 -14.29 1.91 -1.63
C ALA A 101 -14.79 3.33 -1.99
N LYS A 102 -15.97 3.72 -1.51
CA LYS A 102 -16.47 5.07 -1.67
C LYS A 102 -15.56 6.10 -1.02
N TYR A 103 -15.10 5.85 0.19
CA TYR A 103 -14.18 6.72 0.91
C TYR A 103 -12.86 6.90 0.16
N LEU A 104 -12.23 5.81 -0.31
CA LEU A 104 -10.99 5.88 -1.09
C LEU A 104 -11.18 6.69 -2.38
N ASN A 105 -12.30 6.48 -3.07
CA ASN A 105 -12.66 7.25 -4.26
C ASN A 105 -12.82 8.75 -3.94
N GLU A 106 -13.44 9.12 -2.82
CA GLU A 106 -13.54 10.51 -2.37
C GLU A 106 -12.15 11.10 -2.06
N VAL A 107 -11.23 10.31 -1.49
CA VAL A 107 -9.83 10.73 -1.28
C VAL A 107 -9.14 11.05 -2.60
N ILE A 108 -9.32 10.21 -3.63
CA ILE A 108 -8.69 10.37 -4.94
C ILE A 108 -9.29 11.53 -5.72
N THR A 109 -10.62 11.66 -5.72
CA THR A 109 -11.34 12.60 -6.60
C THR A 109 -11.50 14.00 -6.01
N ASN A 110 -11.22 14.20 -4.73
CA ASN A 110 -11.40 15.50 -4.09
C ASN A 110 -10.38 16.53 -4.60
N PRO A 111 -10.83 17.66 -5.23
CA PRO A 111 -9.93 18.68 -5.77
C PRO A 111 -9.02 19.35 -4.72
N ARG A 112 -9.40 19.30 -3.44
CA ARG A 112 -8.56 19.80 -2.34
C ARG A 112 -7.38 18.86 -2.05
N ASN A 113 -7.54 17.56 -2.25
CA ASN A 113 -6.45 16.61 -2.14
C ASN A 113 -5.44 16.79 -3.28
N ASN A 114 -5.87 17.22 -4.46
CA ASN A 114 -5.00 17.58 -5.58
C ASN A 114 -4.11 18.81 -5.25
N ARG A 115 -4.58 19.75 -4.42
CA ARG A 115 -3.74 20.85 -3.90
C ARG A 115 -2.76 20.35 -2.84
N LEU A 116 -3.20 19.51 -1.92
CA LEU A 116 -2.31 18.80 -0.98
C LEU A 116 -1.25 17.97 -1.71
N TYR A 117 -1.62 17.35 -2.83
CA TYR A 117 -0.71 16.63 -3.72
C TYR A 117 0.36 17.55 -4.34
N SER A 118 -0.04 18.73 -4.82
CA SER A 118 0.91 19.74 -5.35
C SER A 118 1.78 20.33 -4.23
N ASP A 119 1.19 20.59 -3.07
CA ASP A 119 1.87 21.14 -1.90
C ASP A 119 2.81 20.10 -1.26
N MET A 120 2.43 18.84 -1.27
CA MET A 120 3.27 17.73 -0.80
C MET A 120 4.41 17.42 -1.77
N ASN A 121 4.19 17.53 -3.09
CA ASN A 121 5.28 17.49 -4.07
C ASN A 121 6.23 18.70 -3.92
N ALA A 122 5.72 19.87 -3.60
CA ALA A 122 6.52 21.04 -3.24
C ALA A 122 7.25 20.83 -1.90
N PHE A 123 6.59 20.26 -0.90
CA PHE A 123 7.17 19.90 0.39
C PHE A 123 8.31 18.88 0.25
N VAL A 124 8.11 17.82 -0.51
CA VAL A 124 9.14 16.83 -0.79
C VAL A 124 10.29 17.43 -1.61
N LYS A 125 10.02 18.35 -2.54
CA LYS A 125 11.06 19.14 -3.23
C LYS A 125 11.85 20.03 -2.26
N ASN A 126 11.17 20.65 -1.29
CA ASN A 126 11.79 21.55 -0.32
C ASN A 126 12.55 20.82 0.80
N LEU A 127 12.14 19.60 1.16
CA LEU A 127 12.87 18.76 2.14
C LEU A 127 14.28 18.36 1.68
N PHE A 128 14.52 18.39 0.38
CA PHE A 128 15.84 18.12 -0.20
C PHE A 128 16.62 19.38 -0.58
N GLY A 129 16.06 20.60 -0.36
CA GLY A 129 16.67 21.84 -0.83
C GLY A 129 16.59 23.08 0.06
N GLU A 130 15.68 23.17 1.07
CA GLU A 130 15.59 24.35 1.97
C GLU A 130 14.87 24.06 3.31
N PRO A 131 15.09 24.86 4.39
CA PRO A 131 14.65 24.51 5.75
C PRO A 131 13.13 24.57 5.96
N ALA A 132 12.58 23.42 6.38
CA ALA A 132 11.18 23.07 6.47
C ALA A 132 10.34 23.75 7.58
N ALA A 133 10.87 24.66 8.38
CA ALA A 133 10.24 25.16 9.60
C ALA A 133 8.99 26.03 9.39
N LYS A 134 8.79 26.64 8.22
CA LYS A 134 7.66 27.55 7.96
C LYS A 134 6.43 26.87 7.35
N PHE A 135 6.55 25.64 6.86
CA PHE A 135 5.47 24.95 6.16
C PHE A 135 4.52 24.21 7.11
N THR A 136 5.05 23.65 8.20
CA THR A 136 4.25 22.94 9.21
C THR A 136 3.24 23.84 9.94
N GLU A 137 3.54 25.11 10.16
CA GLU A 137 2.60 26.05 10.79
C GLU A 137 1.44 26.49 9.88
N LYS A 138 1.66 26.58 8.58
CA LYS A 138 0.63 26.97 7.62
C LYS A 138 -0.37 25.84 7.39
N VAL A 139 0.11 24.61 7.25
CA VAL A 139 -0.75 23.42 7.10
C VAL A 139 -1.57 23.16 8.37
N ALA A 140 -0.98 23.34 9.57
CA ALA A 140 -1.68 23.19 10.84
C ALA A 140 -2.73 24.27 11.10
N ARG A 141 -2.60 25.45 10.49
CA ARG A 141 -3.54 26.59 10.67
C ARG A 141 -4.76 26.48 9.77
N ASP A 142 -4.58 25.97 8.55
CA ASP A 142 -5.66 25.81 7.58
C ASP A 142 -6.52 24.55 7.84
N ALA A 143 -6.00 23.60 8.63
CA ALA A 143 -6.67 22.33 8.97
C ALA A 143 -7.73 22.44 10.10
N LYS A 144 -7.85 23.56 10.79
CA LYS A 144 -8.73 23.71 11.97
C LYS A 144 -10.24 23.79 11.69
N GLY A 145 -10.72 23.45 10.52
CA GLY A 145 -12.16 23.58 10.20
C GLY A 145 -12.78 22.51 9.32
N PHE A 146 -12.05 21.53 8.82
CA PHE A 146 -12.60 20.52 7.92
C PHE A 146 -12.00 19.14 8.17
N ILE A 147 -12.87 18.14 8.28
CA ILE A 147 -12.49 16.73 8.25
C ILE A 147 -11.97 16.46 6.83
N LEU A 148 -10.64 16.39 6.69
CA LEU A 148 -10.02 15.96 5.44
C LEU A 148 -10.28 14.45 5.26
N PRO A 149 -10.52 13.96 4.05
CA PRO A 149 -10.66 12.52 3.80
C PRO A 149 -9.47 11.69 4.31
N SER A 150 -8.25 12.25 4.35
CA SER A 150 -7.06 11.63 4.95
C SER A 150 -7.17 11.43 6.47
N SER A 151 -8.02 12.17 7.17
CA SER A 151 -8.17 12.14 8.63
C SER A 151 -8.57 10.77 9.18
N PHE A 152 -9.25 9.95 8.39
CA PHE A 152 -9.61 8.59 8.80
C PHE A 152 -8.39 7.76 9.23
N PHE A 153 -7.33 7.76 8.44
CA PHE A 153 -6.11 7.04 8.80
C PHE A 153 -5.33 7.73 9.92
N GLU A 154 -5.44 9.05 10.04
CA GLU A 154 -4.82 9.82 11.11
C GLU A 154 -5.42 9.50 12.50
N TYR A 155 -6.70 9.14 12.57
CA TYR A 155 -7.32 8.66 13.82
C TYR A 155 -6.71 7.34 14.32
N PHE A 156 -6.16 6.51 13.44
CA PHE A 156 -5.37 5.34 13.81
C PHE A 156 -3.91 5.66 14.14
N GLY A 157 -3.53 6.94 14.13
CA GLY A 157 -2.17 7.39 14.45
C GLY A 157 -1.17 7.33 13.29
N PHE A 158 -1.64 7.06 12.07
CA PHE A 158 -0.78 7.14 10.90
C PHE A 158 -0.50 8.58 10.47
N MET A 159 0.70 8.83 9.97
CA MET A 159 0.92 9.92 9.03
C MET A 159 0.49 9.43 7.65
N TYR A 160 -0.53 10.05 7.08
CA TYR A 160 -1.00 9.73 5.73
C TYR A 160 -0.16 10.48 4.69
N LEU A 161 0.33 9.75 3.68
CA LEU A 161 1.03 10.29 2.52
C LEU A 161 0.39 9.76 1.23
N GLY A 162 0.15 10.63 0.29
CA GLY A 162 -0.44 10.29 -0.99
C GLY A 162 -1.79 10.96 -1.24
N PRO A 163 -2.55 10.48 -2.24
CA PRO A 163 -2.16 9.38 -3.13
C PRO A 163 -1.05 9.77 -4.11
N ILE A 164 -0.18 8.81 -4.48
CA ILE A 164 0.88 9.00 -5.48
C ILE A 164 0.74 7.98 -6.62
N ASP A 165 1.30 8.27 -7.80
CA ASP A 165 1.36 7.31 -8.91
C ASP A 165 2.36 6.19 -8.58
N GLY A 166 1.86 4.96 -8.41
CA GLY A 166 2.67 3.78 -8.14
C GLY A 166 3.43 3.23 -9.34
N HIS A 167 3.19 3.77 -10.53
CA HIS A 167 3.95 3.44 -11.73
C HIS A 167 5.10 4.41 -12.02
N ASP A 168 5.16 5.52 -11.28
CA ASP A 168 6.33 6.41 -11.25
C ASP A 168 7.33 5.89 -10.21
N ILE A 169 8.22 5.00 -10.67
CA ILE A 169 9.21 4.34 -9.80
C ILE A 169 10.15 5.35 -9.11
N PRO A 170 10.69 6.36 -9.79
CA PRO A 170 11.50 7.40 -9.14
C PRO A 170 10.74 8.15 -8.02
N LEU A 171 9.46 8.45 -8.24
CA LEU A 171 8.62 9.09 -7.24
C LEU A 171 8.37 8.16 -6.05
N LEU A 172 8.02 6.90 -6.31
CA LEU A 172 7.79 5.89 -5.28
C LEU A 172 9.04 5.68 -4.41
N GLU A 173 10.21 5.53 -5.02
CA GLU A 173 11.49 5.40 -4.31
C GLU A 173 11.76 6.61 -3.40
N LYS A 174 11.49 7.81 -3.88
CA LYS A 174 11.65 9.04 -3.11
C LYS A 174 10.75 9.05 -1.87
N TYR A 175 9.46 8.67 -2.01
CA TYR A 175 8.54 8.59 -0.88
C TYR A 175 8.91 7.49 0.11
N LEU A 176 9.33 6.31 -0.37
CA LEU A 176 9.79 5.23 0.50
C LEU A 176 11.05 5.62 1.28
N ASN A 177 12.00 6.34 0.66
CA ASN A 177 13.17 6.87 1.35
C ASN A 177 12.81 7.93 2.41
N TYR A 178 11.75 8.71 2.21
CA TYR A 178 11.21 9.57 3.25
C TYR A 178 10.58 8.74 4.38
N CYS A 179 9.74 7.76 4.06
CA CYS A 179 9.08 6.90 5.04
C CYS A 179 10.06 6.19 5.98
N LYS A 180 11.21 5.73 5.45
CA LYS A 180 12.26 5.08 6.23
C LYS A 180 12.82 5.93 7.38
N ARG A 181 12.74 7.26 7.26
CA ARG A 181 13.26 8.23 8.25
C ARG A 181 12.19 8.66 9.25
N SER A 182 10.95 8.22 9.09
CA SER A 182 9.87 8.59 9.99
C SER A 182 10.05 7.96 11.38
N THR A 183 9.61 8.71 12.38
CA THR A 183 9.50 8.26 13.78
C THR A 183 8.05 7.94 14.16
N LYS A 184 7.15 7.93 13.18
CA LYS A 184 5.72 7.60 13.35
C LYS A 184 5.31 6.56 12.30
N PRO A 185 4.27 5.77 12.57
CA PRO A 185 3.67 4.92 11.55
C PRO A 185 3.20 5.76 10.34
N ILE A 186 3.48 5.28 9.14
CA ILE A 186 3.09 5.92 7.89
C ILE A 186 2.16 5.01 7.12
N LEU A 187 1.10 5.60 6.55
CA LEU A 187 0.32 4.99 5.48
C LEU A 187 0.62 5.73 4.17
N LEU A 188 1.33 5.06 3.27
CA LEU A 188 1.63 5.55 1.92
C LEU A 188 0.58 5.03 0.96
N HIS A 189 -0.29 5.90 0.48
CA HIS A 189 -1.34 5.57 -0.50
C HIS A 189 -0.79 5.68 -1.91
N VAL A 190 -0.84 4.57 -2.65
CA VAL A 190 -0.22 4.41 -3.97
C VAL A 190 -1.30 3.98 -4.96
N LEU A 191 -1.48 4.75 -6.03
CA LEU A 191 -2.43 4.44 -7.09
C LEU A 191 -1.75 3.60 -8.16
N THR A 192 -2.38 2.48 -8.52
CA THR A 192 -1.90 1.61 -9.58
C THR A 192 -3.01 1.23 -10.55
N LYS A 193 -2.64 0.75 -11.70
CA LYS A 193 -3.56 0.22 -12.70
C LYS A 193 -3.34 -1.28 -12.86
N LYS A 194 -4.35 -2.07 -12.49
CA LYS A 194 -4.31 -3.52 -12.59
C LYS A 194 -4.09 -3.95 -14.05
N GLY A 195 -3.13 -4.85 -14.26
CA GLY A 195 -2.76 -5.34 -15.59
C GLY A 195 -1.88 -4.41 -16.41
N LYS A 196 -1.39 -3.28 -15.87
CA LYS A 196 -0.49 -2.38 -16.59
C LYS A 196 0.74 -3.12 -17.11
N GLY A 197 1.03 -2.91 -18.42
CA GLY A 197 2.10 -3.60 -19.13
C GLY A 197 1.60 -4.71 -20.06
N LEU A 198 0.36 -5.21 -19.84
CA LEU A 198 -0.30 -6.16 -20.72
C LEU A 198 -1.69 -5.63 -21.12
N GLU A 199 -1.86 -5.21 -22.36
CA GLU A 199 -3.09 -4.55 -22.85
C GLU A 199 -4.34 -5.43 -22.64
N ALA A 200 -4.24 -6.73 -22.90
CA ALA A 200 -5.33 -7.68 -22.68
C ALA A 200 -5.79 -7.71 -21.20
N ALA A 201 -4.85 -7.64 -20.27
CA ALA A 201 -5.15 -7.59 -18.83
C ALA A 201 -5.73 -6.23 -18.39
N VAL A 202 -5.29 -5.14 -19.02
CA VAL A 202 -5.86 -3.80 -18.76
C VAL A 202 -7.31 -3.73 -19.19
N ARG A 203 -7.65 -4.34 -20.36
CA ARG A 203 -9.01 -4.35 -20.89
C ARG A 203 -9.94 -5.29 -20.12
N ASN A 204 -9.41 -6.37 -19.56
CA ASN A 204 -10.21 -7.40 -18.90
C ASN A 204 -9.55 -7.88 -17.59
N PRO A 205 -9.42 -6.98 -16.58
CA PRO A 205 -8.64 -7.24 -15.38
C PRO A 205 -9.23 -8.37 -14.49
N GLU A 206 -10.51 -8.66 -14.62
CA GLU A 206 -11.16 -9.77 -13.91
C GLU A 206 -10.69 -11.12 -14.45
N LYS A 207 -10.67 -11.29 -15.79
CA LYS A 207 -10.16 -12.50 -16.46
C LYS A 207 -8.72 -12.82 -16.05
N PHE A 208 -7.88 -11.78 -15.93
CA PHE A 208 -6.45 -11.91 -15.62
C PHE A 208 -6.12 -11.90 -14.11
N HIS A 209 -7.12 -11.81 -13.23
CA HIS A 209 -6.85 -11.89 -11.80
C HIS A 209 -6.35 -13.29 -11.36
N GLY A 210 -6.87 -14.35 -11.95
CA GLY A 210 -6.45 -15.73 -11.71
C GLY A 210 -6.35 -16.48 -13.03
N ALA A 211 -5.55 -15.94 -13.97
CA ALA A 211 -5.49 -16.45 -15.33
C ALA A 211 -4.95 -17.88 -15.37
N THR A 212 -5.61 -18.73 -16.16
CA THR A 212 -5.02 -19.97 -16.67
C THR A 212 -3.95 -19.64 -17.72
N PRO A 213 -3.10 -20.59 -18.15
CA PRO A 213 -2.17 -20.36 -19.26
C PRO A 213 -2.86 -19.74 -20.47
N TYR A 214 -2.27 -18.71 -21.04
CA TYR A 214 -2.83 -17.95 -22.15
C TYR A 214 -1.76 -17.54 -23.17
N ASP A 215 -2.18 -17.27 -24.39
CA ASP A 215 -1.34 -16.68 -25.41
C ASP A 215 -1.13 -15.19 -25.10
N ILE A 216 0.13 -14.75 -25.01
CA ILE A 216 0.50 -13.40 -24.59
C ILE A 216 0.08 -12.32 -25.61
N VAL A 217 -0.08 -12.68 -26.89
CA VAL A 217 -0.43 -11.75 -27.97
C VAL A 217 -1.94 -11.54 -28.02
N THR A 218 -2.70 -12.64 -27.95
CA THR A 218 -4.16 -12.61 -28.07
C THR A 218 -4.86 -12.46 -26.72
N GLY A 219 -4.24 -12.87 -25.62
CA GLY A 219 -4.86 -12.96 -24.30
C GLY A 219 -5.86 -14.12 -24.18
N GLU A 220 -5.94 -15.01 -25.15
CA GLU A 220 -6.84 -16.17 -25.13
C GLU A 220 -6.25 -17.32 -24.32
N SER A 221 -7.12 -18.05 -23.58
CA SER A 221 -6.69 -19.23 -22.82
C SER A 221 -6.17 -20.30 -23.74
N THR A 222 -5.03 -20.89 -23.40
CA THR A 222 -4.42 -22.03 -24.10
C THR A 222 -4.73 -23.37 -23.42
N SER A 223 -5.41 -23.34 -22.25
CA SER A 223 -5.90 -24.54 -21.59
C SER A 223 -7.26 -24.95 -22.12
N ASN A 224 -7.39 -26.19 -22.54
CA ASN A 224 -8.67 -26.83 -22.81
C ASN A 224 -9.44 -27.09 -21.54
#